data_38f213770d6059551ce57a8864c6f88b
#
_entry.id   38f213770d6059551ce57a8864c6f88b
#
_cell.length_a   1.000
_cell.length_b   1.000
_cell.length_c   1.000
_cell.angle_alpha   90.00
_cell.angle_beta   90.00
_cell.angle_gamma   90.00
#
_symmetry.space_group_name_H-M   'P 1'
#
loop_
_entity.id
_entity.type
_entity.pdbx_description
1 polymer ?
#
loop_
_entity_poly.entity_id
_entity_poly.type
_entity_poly.pdbx_seq_one_letter_code
_entity_poly.pdbx_strand_id
1 'polypeptide(L)'
;MTNSENVTIHLKVKDYATWRAGYDGHEKNRVSAGITNGRVFRRAEDPNDVVILQDVADVAKARTWLGSDDLKAVMQKSGVIGSPNIRFAAAA
;
A
#
# COMPACT_ATOMS: atom_id res chain seq x y z
N MET A 1 4.38 22.25 -11.76
CA MET A 1 3.40 22.13 -10.68
C MET A 1 3.59 20.79 -9.97
N THR A 2 3.60 20.82 -8.68
CA THR A 2 3.81 19.60 -7.90
C THR A 2 2.52 18.79 -7.83
N ASN A 3 2.60 17.50 -8.11
CA ASN A 3 1.47 16.61 -7.93
C ASN A 3 1.37 16.28 -6.43
N SER A 4 0.23 16.64 -5.83
CA SER A 4 -0.02 16.45 -4.41
C SER A 4 -0.95 15.26 -4.13
N GLU A 5 -1.04 14.34 -5.07
CA GLU A 5 -1.89 13.17 -4.91
C GLU A 5 -1.21 12.12 -4.04
N ASN A 6 -2.03 11.41 -3.27
CA ASN A 6 -1.54 10.32 -2.43
C ASN A 6 -2.54 9.16 -2.42
N VAL A 7 -2.10 8.04 -1.89
CA VAL A 7 -2.96 6.89 -1.65
C VAL A 7 -2.79 6.45 -0.19
N THR A 8 -3.92 6.19 0.45
CA THR A 8 -3.96 5.61 1.79
C THR A 8 -4.50 4.20 1.68
N ILE A 9 -3.79 3.24 2.24
CA ILE A 9 -4.18 1.83 2.21
C ILE A 9 -4.32 1.35 3.64
N HIS A 10 -5.52 0.89 3.99
CA HIS A 10 -5.79 0.30 5.30
C HIS A 10 -6.02 -1.19 5.11
N LEU A 11 -5.24 -2.01 5.82
CA LEU A 11 -5.33 -3.45 5.70
C LEU A 11 -5.04 -4.14 7.03
N LYS A 12 -5.54 -5.37 7.15
CA LYS A 12 -5.23 -6.26 8.27
C LYS A 12 -4.30 -7.37 7.81
N VAL A 13 -3.37 -7.75 8.68
CA VAL A 13 -2.42 -8.83 8.37
C VAL A 13 -2.44 -9.86 9.50
N LYS A 14 -2.01 -11.07 9.18
CA LYS A 14 -1.89 -12.15 10.17
C LYS A 14 -0.73 -11.92 11.11
N ASP A 15 0.38 -11.41 10.56
CA ASP A 15 1.61 -11.13 11.28
C ASP A 15 2.33 -9.96 10.61
N TYR A 16 2.53 -8.90 11.37
CA TYR A 16 3.14 -7.68 10.83
C TYR A 16 4.54 -7.92 10.26
N ALA A 17 5.38 -8.64 10.97
CA ALA A 17 6.77 -8.86 10.53
C ALA A 17 6.83 -9.58 9.18
N THR A 18 6.01 -10.58 8.98
CA THR A 18 5.90 -11.31 7.72
C THR A 18 5.42 -10.39 6.60
N TRP A 19 4.36 -9.62 6.88
CA TRP A 19 3.83 -8.67 5.91
C TRP A 19 4.87 -7.60 5.55
N ARG A 20 5.55 -7.06 6.55
CA ARG A 20 6.55 -6.00 6.34
C ARG A 20 7.68 -6.45 5.42
N ALA A 21 8.15 -7.67 5.59
CA ALA A 21 9.18 -8.23 4.72
C ALA A 21 8.72 -8.28 3.25
N GLY A 22 7.47 -8.67 3.02
CA GLY A 22 6.89 -8.67 1.67
C GLY A 22 6.72 -7.26 1.13
N TYR A 23 6.26 -6.34 1.96
CA TYR A 23 6.10 -4.94 1.57
C TYR A 23 7.44 -4.33 1.16
N ASP A 24 8.48 -4.51 1.95
CA ASP A 24 9.81 -3.98 1.65
C ASP A 24 10.39 -4.59 0.37
N GLY A 25 10.13 -5.88 0.14
CA GLY A 25 10.60 -6.58 -1.06
C GLY A 25 9.97 -6.10 -2.36
N HIS A 26 8.87 -5.36 -2.29
CA HIS A 26 8.14 -4.86 -3.46
C HIS A 26 8.33 -3.36 -3.70
N GLU A 27 9.34 -2.75 -3.10
CA GLU A 27 9.58 -1.32 -3.27
C GLU A 27 9.79 -0.94 -4.74
N LYS A 28 10.58 -1.71 -5.48
CA LYS A 28 10.83 -1.45 -6.90
C LYS A 28 9.55 -1.45 -7.72
N ASN A 29 8.63 -2.35 -7.40
CA ASN A 29 7.35 -2.44 -8.08
C ASN A 29 6.48 -1.21 -7.79
N ARG A 30 6.48 -0.74 -6.54
CA ARG A 30 5.77 0.48 -6.17
C ARG A 30 6.33 1.69 -6.90
N VAL A 31 7.64 1.85 -6.92
CA VAL A 31 8.31 2.96 -7.60
C VAL A 31 7.97 2.96 -9.09
N SER A 32 8.01 1.78 -9.73
CA SER A 32 7.62 1.63 -11.13
C SER A 32 6.17 2.03 -11.40
N ALA A 33 5.30 1.87 -10.41
CA ALA A 33 3.90 2.28 -10.51
C ALA A 33 3.69 3.75 -10.10
N GLY A 34 4.75 4.50 -9.83
CA GLY A 34 4.65 5.90 -9.43
C GLY A 34 4.27 6.10 -7.97
N ILE A 35 4.43 5.08 -7.14
CA ILE A 35 4.09 5.12 -5.72
C ILE A 35 5.38 5.19 -4.91
N THR A 36 5.58 6.30 -4.18
CA THR A 36 6.83 6.59 -3.48
C THR A 36 6.56 7.12 -2.07
N ASN A 37 7.63 7.30 -1.31
CA ASN A 37 7.58 7.90 0.03
C ASN A 37 6.61 7.17 0.94
N GLY A 38 6.73 5.84 1.00
CA GLY A 38 5.87 5.01 1.83
C GLY A 38 6.11 5.22 3.31
N ARG A 39 5.02 5.48 4.05
CA ARG A 39 5.02 5.60 5.50
C ARG A 39 4.03 4.60 6.04
N VAL A 40 4.49 3.76 6.95
CA VAL A 40 3.68 2.67 7.50
C VAL A 40 3.38 2.95 8.95
N PHE A 41 2.10 2.86 9.30
CA PHE A 41 1.62 3.05 10.65
C PHE A 41 0.89 1.79 11.11
N ARG A 42 0.98 1.51 12.38
CA ARG A 42 0.25 0.39 13.00
C ARG A 42 -0.71 0.97 14.02
N ARG A 43 -1.91 0.40 14.08
CA ARG A 43 -2.87 0.83 15.08
C ARG A 43 -2.36 0.50 16.49
N ALA A 44 -2.52 1.44 17.42
CA ALA A 44 -1.99 1.26 18.77
C ALA A 44 -2.60 0.06 19.49
N GLU A 45 -3.89 -0.20 19.27
CA GLU A 45 -4.62 -1.30 19.93
C GLU A 45 -4.44 -2.64 19.21
N ASP A 46 -4.01 -2.63 17.95
CA ASP A 46 -3.84 -3.85 17.16
C ASP A 46 -2.66 -3.67 16.19
N PRO A 47 -1.49 -4.22 16.53
CA PRO A 47 -0.29 -4.04 15.69
C PRO A 47 -0.38 -4.74 14.33
N ASN A 48 -1.40 -5.57 14.10
CA ASN A 48 -1.66 -6.20 12.81
C ASN A 48 -2.70 -5.44 11.97
N ASP A 49 -3.15 -4.30 12.45
CA ASP A 49 -4.00 -3.38 11.71
C ASP A 49 -3.10 -2.26 11.20
N VAL A 50 -2.91 -2.19 9.88
CA VAL A 50 -1.86 -1.40 9.24
C VAL A 50 -2.44 -0.32 8.35
N VAL A 51 -1.86 0.87 8.43
CA VAL A 51 -2.20 1.99 7.54
C VAL A 51 -0.94 2.42 6.81
N ILE A 52 -1.02 2.52 5.49
CA ILE A 52 0.09 2.93 4.65
C ILE A 52 -0.30 4.23 3.96
N LEU A 53 0.57 5.23 4.05
CA LEU A 53 0.40 6.49 3.33
C LEU A 53 1.55 6.64 2.33
N GLN A 54 1.21 6.87 1.07
CA GLN A 54 2.20 6.94 -0.01
C GLN A 54 1.87 8.10 -0.94
N ASP A 55 2.91 8.68 -1.53
CA ASP A 55 2.74 9.69 -2.57
C ASP A 55 2.54 9.01 -3.92
N VAL A 56 1.73 9.61 -4.80
CA VAL A 56 1.38 9.05 -6.10
C VAL A 56 1.67 10.07 -7.19
N ALA A 57 2.52 9.69 -8.14
CA ALA A 57 2.84 10.53 -9.29
C ALA A 57 1.80 10.41 -10.40
N ASP A 58 1.20 9.24 -10.56
CA ASP A 58 0.21 8.95 -11.62
C ASP A 58 -0.87 8.04 -11.06
N VAL A 59 -2.04 8.61 -10.80
CA VAL A 59 -3.16 7.87 -10.18
C VAL A 59 -3.64 6.73 -11.06
N ALA A 60 -3.72 6.93 -12.37
CA ALA A 60 -4.19 5.88 -13.27
C ALA A 60 -3.26 4.67 -13.25
N LYS A 61 -1.96 4.92 -13.28
CA LYS A 61 -0.94 3.88 -13.23
C LYS A 61 -0.95 3.15 -11.88
N ALA A 62 -1.06 3.91 -10.79
CA ALA A 62 -1.15 3.34 -9.45
C ALA A 62 -2.40 2.47 -9.28
N ARG A 63 -3.55 2.93 -9.77
CA ARG A 63 -4.78 2.14 -9.72
C ARG A 63 -4.66 0.82 -10.47
N THR A 64 -4.05 0.85 -11.64
CA THR A 64 -3.84 -0.36 -12.44
C THR A 64 -3.00 -1.38 -11.67
N TRP A 65 -1.91 -0.91 -11.08
CA TRP A 65 -1.04 -1.79 -10.31
C TRP A 65 -1.70 -2.32 -9.03
N LEU A 66 -2.37 -1.43 -8.29
CA LEU A 66 -3.05 -1.81 -7.03
C LEU A 66 -4.20 -2.78 -7.26
N GLY A 67 -4.81 -2.76 -8.44
CA GLY A 67 -5.86 -3.71 -8.82
C GLY A 67 -5.36 -4.95 -9.54
N SER A 68 -4.05 -5.12 -9.71
CA SER A 68 -3.50 -6.23 -10.47
C SER A 68 -3.63 -7.56 -9.72
N ASP A 69 -3.78 -8.64 -10.47
CA ASP A 69 -3.82 -9.99 -9.91
C ASP A 69 -2.49 -10.38 -9.28
N ASP A 70 -1.38 -9.90 -9.85
CA ASP A 70 -0.05 -10.14 -9.31
C ASP A 70 0.07 -9.59 -7.89
N LEU A 71 -0.39 -8.37 -7.66
CA LEU A 71 -0.35 -7.76 -6.33
C LEU A 71 -1.28 -8.47 -5.36
N LYS A 72 -2.47 -8.89 -5.82
CA LYS A 72 -3.38 -9.68 -4.98
C LYS A 72 -2.74 -10.96 -4.49
N ALA A 73 -2.02 -11.66 -5.37
CA ALA A 73 -1.31 -12.87 -5.00
C ALA A 73 -0.21 -12.60 -3.98
N VAL A 74 0.52 -11.51 -4.15
CA VAL A 74 1.57 -11.08 -3.21
C VAL A 74 0.97 -10.76 -1.84
N MET A 75 -0.15 -10.04 -1.81
CA MET A 75 -0.82 -9.70 -0.55
C MET A 75 -1.27 -10.96 0.20
N GLN A 76 -1.84 -11.94 -0.52
CA GLN A 76 -2.25 -13.20 0.09
C GLN A 76 -1.06 -13.94 0.68
N LYS A 77 0.05 -14.01 -0.05
CA LYS A 77 1.28 -14.64 0.44
C LYS A 77 1.86 -13.93 1.65
N SER A 78 1.73 -12.63 1.69
CA SER A 78 2.22 -11.80 2.81
C SER A 78 1.28 -11.81 4.01
N GLY A 79 0.15 -12.51 3.93
CA GLY A 79 -0.78 -12.68 5.04
C GLY A 79 -1.78 -11.55 5.22
N VAL A 80 -2.11 -10.83 4.15
CA VAL A 80 -3.20 -9.84 4.20
C VAL A 80 -4.54 -10.55 4.35
N ILE A 81 -5.34 -10.11 5.31
CA ILE A 81 -6.66 -10.66 5.62
C ILE A 81 -7.73 -9.79 4.98
N GLY A 82 -8.61 -10.38 4.20
CA GLY A 82 -9.69 -9.66 3.56
C GLY A 82 -9.21 -8.74 2.45
N SER A 83 -10.02 -7.76 2.10
CA SER A 83 -9.70 -6.79 1.05
C SER A 83 -9.14 -5.51 1.64
N PRO A 84 -8.01 -4.99 1.13
CA PRO A 84 -7.49 -3.70 1.56
C PRO A 84 -8.47 -2.58 1.22
N ASN A 85 -8.54 -1.58 2.09
CA ASN A 85 -9.30 -0.36 1.81
C ASN A 85 -8.32 0.64 1.21
N ILE A 86 -8.52 0.99 -0.06
CA ILE A 86 -7.61 1.85 -0.83
C ILE A 86 -8.32 3.15 -1.16
N ARG A 87 -7.74 4.28 -0.78
CA ARG A 87 -8.30 5.60 -1.03
C ARG A 87 -7.26 6.52 -1.65
N PHE A 88 -7.60 7.10 -2.79
CA PHE A 88 -6.81 8.14 -3.41
C PHE A 88 -7.32 9.50 -2.97
N ALA A 89 -6.39 10.43 -2.71
CA ALA A 89 -6.74 11.79 -2.31
C ALA A 89 -5.77 12.77 -2.97
N ALA A 90 -6.25 13.99 -3.18
CA ALA A 90 -5.43 15.08 -3.67
C ALA A 90 -5.43 16.19 -2.62
N ALA A 91 -4.35 16.96 -2.56
CA ALA A 91 -4.27 18.10 -1.65
C ALA A 91 -5.37 19.11 -2.00
N ALA A 92 -6.06 19.58 -1.01
CA ALA A 92 -7.13 20.58 -1.16
C ALA A 92 -6.58 22.00 -1.23
#